data_3a44f2753051997c8164f7bbf6a31326
#
_entry.id   3a44f2753051997c8164f7bbf6a31326
#
_cell.length_a   1.000
_cell.length_b   1.000
_cell.length_c   1.000
_cell.angle_alpha   90.00
_cell.angle_beta   90.00
_cell.angle_gamma   90.00
#
_symmetry.space_group_name_H-M   'P 1'
#
loop_
_entity.id
_entity.type
_entity.pdbx_description
1 polymer ?
#
loop_
_entity_poly.entity_id
_entity_poly.type
_entity_poly.pdbx_seq_one_letter_code
_entity_poly.pdbx_strand_id
1 'polypeptide(L)'
;MGTVRPTLRGRRSGVLLIQVARTLGLGLILAGALSAAAAAQTVTVTARGQTAPVGTVADDAADDPAIWWNSRDPEKSLIVGTDKKAGLHVYRLSGESVHFTPAGRVNNVDLVDLGTQGVLVVASDRNDLAAARLKFYRLDTRKGALVPLGEASGGTGEAYGVCLAVLGRQIHAFSVLKDGGIVQVRLDRGRNKVTGTTVRNLRVPSQAEGCVVDNRTRTLYVGEERAGVWVFDARPDAPSEGRLAIRADGVQLVPDVEGLALAPEGQTGGWLVVSSQGDNAYALYRLPELAPAGRFRISGGELGSTEETDGIALALGRFGRTYPEGLFIAQDGDNAPAAQNFKLASWADILKAVRAGTP
;
A
#
# COMPACT_ATOMS: atom_id res chain seq x y z
N MET A 1 -24.37 -30.66 -79.13
CA MET A 1 -25.01 -31.97 -79.44
C MET A 1 -25.49 -32.49 -78.09
N GLY A 2 -26.67 -32.63 -77.81
CA GLY A 2 -28.03 -32.84 -78.20
C GLY A 2 -28.80 -32.75 -76.87
N THR A 3 -29.64 -31.89 -76.80
CA THR A 3 -31.11 -31.87 -76.65
C THR A 3 -31.72 -33.20 -76.21
N VAL A 4 -32.60 -33.19 -75.23
CA VAL A 4 -34.03 -33.49 -75.32
C VAL A 4 -34.73 -33.40 -73.93
N ARG A 5 -35.75 -32.54 -73.82
CA ARG A 5 -36.94 -32.62 -72.95
C ARG A 5 -37.94 -33.60 -73.64
N PRO A 6 -39.15 -33.90 -73.09
CA PRO A 6 -39.88 -33.56 -71.85
C PRO A 6 -40.56 -34.83 -71.22
N THR A 7 -41.43 -34.77 -70.26
CA THR A 7 -42.88 -34.65 -70.28
C THR A 7 -43.56 -34.79 -68.90
N LEU A 8 -44.66 -34.09 -68.78
CA LEU A 8 -45.68 -33.99 -67.74
C LEU A 8 -46.52 -35.26 -67.48
N ARG A 9 -47.00 -35.37 -66.27
CA ARG A 9 -48.39 -35.76 -65.80
C ARG A 9 -48.28 -36.23 -64.32
N GLY A 10 -49.11 -35.92 -63.38
CA GLY A 10 -50.38 -35.30 -63.27
C GLY A 10 -51.14 -35.87 -62.06
N ARG A 11 -51.72 -34.97 -61.24
CA ARG A 11 -52.86 -35.19 -60.34
C ARG A 11 -52.78 -36.29 -59.24
N ARG A 12 -52.98 -35.94 -57.98
CA ARG A 12 -54.28 -35.84 -57.29
C ARG A 12 -54.16 -35.34 -55.87
N SER A 13 -55.09 -34.53 -55.49
CA SER A 13 -55.42 -33.93 -54.21
C SER A 13 -55.63 -34.97 -53.08
N GLY A 14 -55.15 -34.73 -51.92
CA GLY A 14 -55.53 -35.36 -50.69
C GLY A 14 -55.45 -34.33 -49.58
N VAL A 15 -56.59 -33.79 -49.13
CA VAL A 15 -56.71 -32.89 -48.00
C VAL A 15 -56.59 -33.72 -46.73
N LEU A 16 -55.59 -33.47 -45.94
CA LEU A 16 -55.49 -34.04 -44.60
C LEU A 16 -55.45 -32.90 -43.59
N LEU A 17 -56.52 -32.77 -42.85
CA LEU A 17 -56.59 -31.88 -41.68
C LEU A 17 -55.60 -32.34 -40.62
N ILE A 18 -54.66 -31.51 -40.31
CA ILE A 18 -53.81 -31.70 -39.14
C ILE A 18 -54.18 -30.63 -38.13
N GLN A 19 -54.69 -31.09 -36.99
CA GLN A 19 -54.96 -30.29 -35.80
C GLN A 19 -53.62 -29.69 -35.26
N VAL A 20 -53.59 -28.38 -35.17
CA VAL A 20 -52.47 -27.65 -34.50
C VAL A 20 -52.72 -27.67 -33.01
N ALA A 21 -52.01 -28.55 -32.31
CA ALA A 21 -51.90 -28.46 -30.85
C ALA A 21 -51.00 -27.27 -30.48
N ARG A 22 -51.59 -26.22 -29.88
CA ARG A 22 -50.89 -25.12 -29.29
C ARG A 22 -50.25 -25.57 -27.96
N THR A 23 -48.99 -25.92 -27.96
CA THR A 23 -48.20 -26.02 -26.74
C THR A 23 -47.72 -24.60 -26.34
N LEU A 24 -48.32 -24.08 -25.25
CA LEU A 24 -47.83 -22.89 -24.54
C LEU A 24 -46.51 -23.28 -23.87
N GLY A 25 -45.41 -22.89 -24.48
CA GLY A 25 -44.09 -22.93 -23.86
C GLY A 25 -43.95 -21.78 -22.90
N LEU A 26 -44.04 -22.07 -21.58
CA LEU A 26 -43.72 -21.11 -20.52
C LEU A 26 -42.19 -20.88 -20.54
N GLY A 27 -41.76 -19.83 -21.25
CA GLY A 27 -40.35 -19.39 -21.20
C GLY A 27 -40.06 -18.73 -19.87
N LEU A 28 -39.37 -19.47 -18.97
CA LEU A 28 -38.79 -18.90 -17.74
C LEU A 28 -37.64 -17.98 -18.13
N ILE A 29 -37.90 -16.66 -18.18
CA ILE A 29 -36.83 -15.66 -18.27
C ILE A 29 -36.17 -15.61 -16.92
N LEU A 30 -35.01 -16.28 -16.77
CA LEU A 30 -34.10 -16.07 -15.65
C LEU A 30 -33.50 -14.66 -15.82
N ALA A 31 -34.13 -13.67 -15.21
CA ALA A 31 -33.53 -12.35 -15.03
C ALA A 31 -32.36 -12.50 -14.04
N GLY A 32 -31.18 -12.74 -14.56
CA GLY A 32 -29.92 -12.62 -13.81
C GLY A 32 -29.80 -11.17 -13.35
N ALA A 33 -30.11 -10.90 -12.08
CA ALA A 33 -29.77 -9.64 -11.46
C ALA A 33 -28.24 -9.54 -11.41
N LEU A 34 -27.64 -8.86 -12.39
CA LEU A 34 -26.28 -8.32 -12.22
C LEU A 34 -26.39 -7.29 -11.08
N SER A 35 -26.05 -7.70 -9.88
CA SER A 35 -25.74 -6.76 -8.81
C SER A 35 -24.50 -5.99 -9.26
N ALA A 36 -24.69 -4.81 -9.86
CA ALA A 36 -23.61 -3.86 -9.97
C ALA A 36 -23.18 -3.56 -8.53
N ALA A 37 -21.97 -3.99 -8.17
CA ALA A 37 -21.39 -3.59 -6.91
C ALA A 37 -21.36 -2.06 -6.92
N ALA A 38 -22.18 -1.44 -6.08
CA ALA A 38 -22.15 0.01 -5.92
C ALA A 38 -20.72 0.36 -5.46
N ALA A 39 -20.05 1.24 -6.20
CA ALA A 39 -18.76 1.74 -5.79
C ALA A 39 -18.89 2.29 -4.36
N ALA A 40 -18.03 1.82 -3.45
CA ALA A 40 -18.05 2.30 -2.09
C ALA A 40 -17.84 3.82 -2.10
N GLN A 41 -18.76 4.56 -1.48
CA GLN A 41 -18.66 6.01 -1.39
C GLN A 41 -17.37 6.40 -0.68
N THR A 42 -16.56 7.25 -1.31
CA THR A 42 -15.36 7.79 -0.65
C THR A 42 -15.78 8.81 0.41
N VAL A 43 -15.56 8.47 1.68
CA VAL A 43 -15.86 9.38 2.80
C VAL A 43 -14.70 10.34 3.05
N THR A 44 -15.00 11.48 3.67
CA THR A 44 -13.99 12.49 4.01
C THR A 44 -13.65 12.43 5.49
N VAL A 45 -12.35 12.51 5.78
CA VAL A 45 -11.80 12.63 7.14
C VAL A 45 -10.88 13.86 7.16
N THR A 46 -10.88 14.62 8.25
CA THR A 46 -9.97 15.76 8.40
C THR A 46 -8.68 15.35 9.09
N ALA A 47 -7.55 15.91 8.65
CA ALA A 47 -6.30 15.78 9.38
C ALA A 47 -6.42 16.40 10.79
N ARG A 48 -5.77 15.78 11.77
CA ARG A 48 -5.69 16.27 13.16
C ARG A 48 -4.35 16.93 13.48
N GLY A 49 -3.37 16.77 12.57
CA GLY A 49 -2.05 17.34 12.66
C GLY A 49 -1.33 17.24 11.33
N GLN A 50 -0.20 17.90 11.25
CA GLN A 50 0.72 17.78 10.12
C GLN A 50 2.16 18.01 10.61
N THR A 51 3.13 17.47 9.87
CA THR A 51 4.53 17.76 10.13
C THR A 51 4.93 19.13 9.59
N ALA A 52 6.01 19.70 10.13
CA ALA A 52 6.75 20.70 9.40
C ALA A 52 7.08 20.17 8.00
N PRO A 53 7.11 21.03 6.97
CA PRO A 53 7.51 20.62 5.63
C PRO A 53 8.92 20.03 5.63
N VAL A 54 9.23 19.17 4.65
CA VAL A 54 10.60 18.73 4.38
C VAL A 54 11.49 19.90 3.96
N GLY A 55 12.81 19.70 4.04
CA GLY A 55 13.76 20.78 3.74
C GLY A 55 13.84 21.16 2.27
N THR A 56 13.56 20.22 1.38
CA THR A 56 13.64 20.43 -0.05
C THR A 56 12.38 21.13 -0.57
N VAL A 57 12.55 22.33 -1.09
CA VAL A 57 11.49 23.10 -1.75
C VAL A 57 11.47 22.72 -3.23
N ALA A 58 11.00 21.55 -3.53
CA ALA A 58 10.80 21.06 -4.90
C ALA A 58 9.52 20.25 -4.94
N ASP A 59 8.94 20.16 -6.08
CA ASP A 59 7.78 19.36 -6.34
C ASP A 59 7.99 17.92 -6.02
N ASP A 60 7.93 17.03 -5.65
CA ASP A 60 8.36 15.64 -5.41
C ASP A 60 9.54 15.54 -4.41
N ALA A 61 9.31 15.96 -3.19
CA ALA A 61 10.30 15.97 -2.11
C ALA A 61 9.97 15.06 -0.92
N ALA A 62 8.80 15.17 -0.28
CA ALA A 62 8.38 14.21 0.73
C ALA A 62 7.89 12.93 0.07
N ASP A 63 8.08 11.77 0.75
CA ASP A 63 7.64 10.49 0.20
C ASP A 63 6.98 9.62 1.27
N ASP A 64 7.75 8.97 2.12
CA ASP A 64 7.26 7.88 2.94
C ASP A 64 7.50 8.13 4.45
N PRO A 65 6.50 7.89 5.29
CA PRO A 65 6.62 7.99 6.74
C PRO A 65 6.71 6.61 7.40
N ALA A 66 7.42 6.55 8.54
CA ALA A 66 7.40 5.42 9.44
C ALA A 66 7.10 5.88 10.88
N ILE A 67 6.35 5.10 11.65
CA ILE A 67 5.87 5.48 12.99
C ILE A 67 6.53 4.61 14.05
N TRP A 68 7.24 5.23 14.99
CA TRP A 68 7.62 4.58 16.24
C TRP A 68 6.62 4.92 17.36
N TRP A 69 5.93 3.89 17.87
CA TRP A 69 4.99 4.03 18.98
C TRP A 69 5.70 3.86 20.33
N ASN A 70 5.65 4.89 21.17
CA ASN A 70 6.11 4.81 22.54
C ASN A 70 4.97 4.32 23.46
N SER A 71 4.91 3.04 23.74
CA SER A 71 3.85 2.46 24.57
C SER A 71 3.84 2.95 26.02
N ARG A 72 4.97 3.48 26.53
CA ARG A 72 5.11 3.99 27.90
C ARG A 72 4.70 5.46 28.04
N ASP A 73 4.95 6.25 27.00
CA ASP A 73 4.62 7.67 26.92
C ASP A 73 4.21 7.99 25.48
N PRO A 74 2.95 7.69 25.13
CA PRO A 74 2.49 7.74 23.75
C PRO A 74 2.65 9.10 23.07
N GLU A 75 2.62 10.19 23.83
CA GLU A 75 2.81 11.55 23.31
C GLU A 75 4.26 11.82 22.87
N LYS A 76 5.19 10.98 23.31
CA LYS A 76 6.60 10.99 22.87
C LYS A 76 6.92 10.00 21.76
N SER A 77 5.91 9.48 21.09
CA SER A 77 6.09 8.74 19.84
C SER A 77 6.74 9.63 18.78
N LEU A 78 7.42 9.00 17.83
CA LEU A 78 8.19 9.69 16.79
C LEU A 78 7.77 9.23 15.41
N ILE A 79 7.92 10.11 14.43
CA ILE A 79 7.72 9.85 13.03
C ILE A 79 9.07 10.03 12.33
N VAL A 80 9.42 9.10 11.46
CA VAL A 80 10.56 9.26 10.54
C VAL A 80 9.97 9.47 9.16
N GLY A 81 10.34 10.54 8.48
CA GLY A 81 9.86 10.84 7.12
C GLY A 81 11.01 11.08 6.17
N THR A 82 10.82 10.72 4.91
CA THR A 82 11.82 10.92 3.87
C THR A 82 11.67 12.28 3.21
N ASP A 83 12.81 12.89 2.92
CA ASP A 83 13.01 13.93 1.91
C ASP A 83 13.80 13.27 0.77
N LYS A 84 13.12 12.99 -0.34
CA LYS A 84 13.67 12.23 -1.49
C LYS A 84 14.96 12.79 -2.07
N LYS A 85 15.26 14.04 -1.80
CA LYS A 85 16.43 14.73 -2.36
C LYS A 85 17.56 14.89 -1.35
N ALA A 86 17.25 14.81 -0.03
CA ALA A 86 18.19 15.25 0.98
C ALA A 86 18.44 14.26 2.12
N GLY A 87 17.43 13.47 2.53
CA GLY A 87 17.63 12.51 3.61
C GLY A 87 16.40 12.21 4.46
N LEU A 88 16.60 12.12 5.77
CA LEU A 88 15.58 11.66 6.71
C LEU A 88 15.31 12.70 7.80
N HIS A 89 14.06 13.02 8.01
CA HIS A 89 13.60 13.82 9.13
C HIS A 89 13.08 12.93 10.27
N VAL A 90 13.20 13.40 11.50
CA VAL A 90 12.49 12.83 12.65
C VAL A 90 11.59 13.91 13.21
N TYR A 91 10.31 13.58 13.38
CA TYR A 91 9.29 14.50 13.87
C TYR A 91 8.67 13.99 15.17
N ARG A 92 8.19 14.93 16.02
CA ARG A 92 7.27 14.64 17.09
C ARG A 92 5.84 14.50 16.58
N LEU A 93 4.93 14.02 17.42
CA LEU A 93 3.49 14.01 17.09
C LEU A 93 2.90 15.42 16.93
N SER A 94 3.55 16.44 17.48
CA SER A 94 3.19 17.85 17.25
C SER A 94 3.49 18.32 15.81
N GLY A 95 4.21 17.52 15.04
CA GLY A 95 4.72 17.87 13.72
C GLY A 95 6.08 18.59 13.71
N GLU A 96 6.62 18.93 14.90
CA GLU A 96 7.94 19.56 15.04
C GLU A 96 9.04 18.63 14.49
N SER A 97 9.87 19.11 13.56
CA SER A 97 11.09 18.42 13.13
C SER A 97 12.18 18.59 14.20
N VAL A 98 12.59 17.48 14.80
CA VAL A 98 13.59 17.49 15.88
C VAL A 98 14.96 17.05 15.43
N HIS A 99 15.06 16.42 14.28
CA HIS A 99 16.34 15.99 13.72
C HIS A 99 16.24 15.80 12.20
N PHE A 100 17.34 16.12 11.53
CA PHE A 100 17.56 15.80 10.12
C PHE A 100 18.86 15.03 9.97
N THR A 101 18.82 13.95 9.18
CA THR A 101 19.99 13.15 8.82
C THR A 101 20.23 13.27 7.32
N PRO A 102 21.33 13.93 6.88
CA PRO A 102 21.65 13.98 5.47
C PRO A 102 22.02 12.57 4.98
N ALA A 103 21.23 12.06 4.05
CA ALA A 103 21.41 10.73 3.49
C ALA A 103 21.49 10.74 1.94
N GLY A 104 21.36 11.93 1.35
CA GLY A 104 21.26 12.08 -0.10
C GLY A 104 19.88 11.62 -0.59
N ARG A 105 19.85 11.00 -1.78
CA ARG A 105 18.61 10.57 -2.41
C ARG A 105 18.14 9.26 -1.78
N VAL A 106 17.11 9.36 -0.96
CA VAL A 106 16.36 8.22 -0.38
C VAL A 106 14.94 8.23 -0.96
N ASN A 107 14.22 7.13 -0.83
CA ASN A 107 12.80 7.07 -1.22
C ASN A 107 11.95 6.67 -0.02
N ASN A 108 11.79 5.40 0.25
CA ASN A 108 10.96 4.93 1.36
C ASN A 108 11.75 4.69 2.64
N VAL A 109 11.04 4.64 3.75
CA VAL A 109 11.57 4.33 5.07
C VAL A 109 10.62 3.42 5.84
N ASP A 110 11.15 2.40 6.52
CA ASP A 110 10.39 1.59 7.46
C ASP A 110 11.18 1.37 8.74
N LEU A 111 10.50 1.00 9.82
CA LEU A 111 11.13 0.75 11.10
C LEU A 111 10.53 -0.44 11.84
N VAL A 112 11.35 -1.03 12.69
CA VAL A 112 10.90 -2.07 13.61
C VAL A 112 11.42 -1.81 15.02
N ASP A 113 10.52 -1.83 16.00
CA ASP A 113 10.86 -1.78 17.42
C ASP A 113 11.19 -3.19 17.94
N LEU A 114 12.42 -3.39 18.34
CA LEU A 114 12.94 -4.66 18.85
C LEU A 114 13.06 -4.65 20.39
N GLY A 115 12.28 -3.80 21.03
CA GLY A 115 12.21 -3.67 22.49
C GLY A 115 13.56 -3.25 23.08
N THR A 116 14.13 -4.07 23.96
CA THR A 116 15.41 -3.78 24.59
C THR A 116 16.60 -3.70 23.63
N GLN A 117 16.44 -4.22 22.42
CA GLN A 117 17.45 -4.14 21.38
C GLN A 117 17.38 -2.83 20.57
N GLY A 118 16.40 -1.97 20.85
CA GLY A 118 16.22 -0.66 20.24
C GLY A 118 15.43 -0.72 18.93
N VAL A 119 15.27 0.44 18.32
CA VAL A 119 14.50 0.62 17.08
C VAL A 119 15.44 0.68 15.89
N LEU A 120 15.25 -0.25 14.95
CA LEU A 120 15.95 -0.27 13.67
C LEU A 120 15.11 0.51 12.64
N VAL A 121 15.75 1.44 11.94
CA VAL A 121 15.17 2.18 10.81
C VAL A 121 15.94 1.80 9.55
N VAL A 122 15.25 1.55 8.47
CA VAL A 122 15.84 1.21 7.16
C VAL A 122 15.25 2.15 6.12
N ALA A 123 16.11 2.77 5.32
CA ALA A 123 15.71 3.58 4.17
C ALA A 123 16.24 2.97 2.88
N SER A 124 15.45 3.04 1.83
CA SER A 124 15.87 2.74 0.46
C SER A 124 16.71 3.91 -0.07
N ASP A 125 17.91 3.62 -0.57
CA ASP A 125 18.85 4.61 -1.07
C ASP A 125 19.04 4.44 -2.56
N ARG A 126 18.72 5.51 -3.31
CA ARG A 126 18.85 5.64 -4.76
C ARG A 126 19.87 6.70 -5.20
N ASN A 127 20.91 6.92 -4.40
CA ASN A 127 22.03 7.78 -4.81
C ASN A 127 22.71 7.23 -6.07
N ASP A 128 22.75 5.90 -6.23
CA ASP A 128 23.13 5.22 -7.47
C ASP A 128 21.89 4.54 -8.08
N LEU A 129 21.44 5.03 -9.23
CA LEU A 129 20.24 4.50 -9.91
C LEU A 129 20.44 3.10 -10.52
N ALA A 130 21.68 2.62 -10.60
CA ALA A 130 22.00 1.28 -11.09
C ALA A 130 22.19 0.25 -9.97
N ALA A 131 22.34 0.70 -8.71
CA ALA A 131 22.68 -0.15 -7.59
C ALA A 131 21.97 0.29 -6.32
N ALA A 132 20.76 -0.26 -6.11
CA ALA A 132 19.96 -0.01 -4.92
C ALA A 132 20.72 -0.37 -3.65
N ARG A 133 20.59 0.46 -2.61
CA ARG A 133 21.12 0.20 -1.29
C ARG A 133 20.04 0.33 -0.23
N LEU A 134 20.27 -0.35 0.89
CA LEU A 134 19.51 -0.22 2.13
C LEU A 134 20.40 0.45 3.16
N LYS A 135 20.03 1.62 3.66
CA LYS A 135 20.72 2.32 4.74
C LYS A 135 20.09 2.01 6.07
N PHE A 136 20.90 1.67 7.06
CA PHE A 136 20.48 1.24 8.38
C PHE A 136 20.80 2.28 9.43
N TYR A 137 19.82 2.56 10.29
CA TYR A 137 19.95 3.49 11.41
C TYR A 137 19.36 2.90 12.68
N ARG A 138 19.86 3.33 13.81
CA ARG A 138 19.19 3.17 15.10
C ARG A 138 18.51 4.49 15.45
N LEU A 139 17.22 4.44 15.73
CA LEU A 139 16.50 5.59 16.28
C LEU A 139 16.85 5.73 17.77
N ASP A 140 17.52 6.82 18.14
CA ASP A 140 17.64 7.24 19.53
C ASP A 140 16.32 7.88 19.97
N THR A 141 15.45 7.09 20.56
CA THR A 141 14.09 7.48 20.92
C THR A 141 14.01 8.57 22.00
N ARG A 142 15.10 8.83 22.72
CA ARG A 142 15.15 9.93 23.71
C ARG A 142 15.51 11.25 23.07
N LYS A 143 16.42 11.21 22.10
CA LYS A 143 16.90 12.42 21.39
C LYS A 143 16.09 12.72 20.14
N GLY A 144 15.35 11.74 19.62
CA GLY A 144 14.71 11.83 18.32
C GLY A 144 15.73 11.89 17.17
N ALA A 145 16.83 11.14 17.26
CA ALA A 145 17.93 11.23 16.30
C ALA A 145 18.23 9.86 15.67
N LEU A 146 18.67 9.85 14.42
CA LEU A 146 19.11 8.65 13.71
C LEU A 146 20.62 8.49 13.83
N VAL A 147 21.05 7.31 14.26
CA VAL A 147 22.46 6.92 14.38
C VAL A 147 22.77 5.87 13.31
N PRO A 148 23.68 6.13 12.38
CA PRO A 148 24.00 5.18 11.31
C PRO A 148 24.51 3.84 11.86
N LEU A 149 24.08 2.74 11.23
CA LEU A 149 24.49 1.36 11.54
C LEU A 149 25.12 0.63 10.35
N GLY A 150 25.22 1.27 9.19
CA GLY A 150 25.78 0.70 7.97
C GLY A 150 24.77 0.63 6.83
N GLU A 151 25.12 -0.16 5.83
CA GLU A 151 24.34 -0.36 4.63
C GLU A 151 24.50 -1.76 4.07
N ALA A 152 23.59 -2.17 3.17
CA ALA A 152 23.69 -3.39 2.38
C ALA A 152 23.21 -3.16 0.95
N SER A 153 23.50 -4.13 0.06
CA SER A 153 22.89 -4.13 -1.27
C SER A 153 21.37 -4.32 -1.17
N GLY A 154 20.62 -3.49 -1.86
CA GLY A 154 19.19 -3.61 -2.10
C GLY A 154 18.84 -4.25 -3.43
N GLY A 155 19.86 -4.57 -4.26
CA GLY A 155 19.69 -5.16 -5.59
C GLY A 155 20.32 -4.33 -6.71
N THR A 156 20.15 -4.80 -7.94
CA THR A 156 20.58 -4.09 -9.15
C THR A 156 19.40 -3.32 -9.72
N GLY A 157 19.56 -2.02 -9.89
CA GLY A 157 18.53 -1.10 -10.36
C GLY A 157 18.25 0.02 -9.35
N GLU A 158 17.28 0.87 -9.66
CA GLU A 158 16.91 2.00 -8.82
C GLU A 158 16.16 1.53 -7.57
N ALA A 159 16.64 1.90 -6.39
CA ALA A 159 15.91 1.67 -5.14
C ALA A 159 14.64 2.54 -5.11
N TYR A 160 13.54 1.94 -4.66
CA TYR A 160 12.24 2.62 -4.60
C TYR A 160 11.60 2.34 -3.24
N GLY A 161 10.76 1.32 -3.10
CA GLY A 161 10.15 0.96 -1.84
C GLY A 161 11.06 0.19 -0.88
N VAL A 162 10.68 0.20 0.41
CA VAL A 162 11.27 -0.70 1.42
C VAL A 162 10.24 -1.04 2.49
N CYS A 163 10.19 -2.30 2.92
CA CYS A 163 9.46 -2.70 4.11
C CYS A 163 10.21 -3.78 4.89
N LEU A 164 9.92 -3.85 6.19
CA LEU A 164 10.57 -4.74 7.13
C LEU A 164 9.66 -5.87 7.60
N ALA A 165 10.24 -7.02 7.87
CA ALA A 165 9.55 -8.15 8.49
C ALA A 165 10.37 -8.72 9.64
N VAL A 166 9.68 -9.16 10.70
CA VAL A 166 10.24 -9.99 11.76
C VAL A 166 9.71 -11.41 11.58
N LEU A 167 10.50 -12.27 10.95
CA LEU A 167 10.13 -13.64 10.64
C LEU A 167 10.79 -14.59 11.66
N GLY A 168 10.03 -14.95 12.67
CA GLY A 168 10.56 -15.67 13.83
C GLY A 168 11.55 -14.81 14.62
N ARG A 169 12.84 -15.12 14.54
CA ARG A 169 13.91 -14.36 15.25
C ARG A 169 14.77 -13.53 14.29
N GLN A 170 14.46 -13.56 13.01
CA GLN A 170 15.24 -12.89 11.97
C GLN A 170 14.51 -11.66 11.43
N ILE A 171 15.25 -10.63 11.13
CA ILE A 171 14.74 -9.42 10.48
C ILE A 171 15.06 -9.54 9.00
N HIS A 172 14.07 -9.24 8.18
CA HIS A 172 14.22 -9.16 6.74
C HIS A 172 13.78 -7.77 6.26
N ALA A 173 14.49 -7.23 5.29
CA ALA A 173 14.04 -6.10 4.50
C ALA A 173 13.64 -6.60 3.11
N PHE A 174 12.58 -6.03 2.56
CA PHE A 174 12.22 -6.19 1.16
C PHE A 174 12.53 -4.87 0.47
N SER A 175 13.56 -4.88 -0.38
CA SER A 175 13.93 -3.75 -1.23
C SER A 175 13.14 -3.86 -2.52
N VAL A 176 12.20 -2.96 -2.74
CA VAL A 176 11.41 -2.87 -3.96
C VAL A 176 12.16 -1.97 -4.93
N LEU A 177 12.40 -2.47 -6.14
CA LEU A 177 13.08 -1.75 -7.21
C LEU A 177 12.04 -1.16 -8.17
N LYS A 178 12.34 -0.02 -8.74
CA LYS A 178 11.45 0.69 -9.64
C LYS A 178 11.02 -0.13 -10.86
N ASP A 179 11.82 -1.10 -11.28
CA ASP A 179 11.49 -2.00 -12.40
C ASP A 179 10.61 -3.20 -12.02
N GLY A 180 10.09 -3.24 -10.77
CA GLY A 180 9.27 -4.32 -10.23
C GLY A 180 10.07 -5.48 -9.61
N GLY A 181 11.39 -5.41 -9.58
CA GLY A 181 12.23 -6.34 -8.82
C GLY A 181 12.02 -6.17 -7.31
N ILE A 182 12.04 -7.26 -6.53
CA ILE A 182 11.94 -7.22 -5.08
C ILE A 182 13.01 -8.12 -4.51
N VAL A 183 13.95 -7.52 -3.76
CA VAL A 183 15.08 -8.25 -3.15
C VAL A 183 14.82 -8.43 -1.66
N GLN A 184 14.68 -9.68 -1.24
CA GLN A 184 14.60 -10.01 0.18
C GLN A 184 16.00 -10.14 0.77
N VAL A 185 16.29 -9.29 1.74
CA VAL A 185 17.56 -9.19 2.42
C VAL A 185 17.41 -9.58 3.89
N ARG A 186 18.08 -10.64 4.34
CA ARG A 186 18.17 -10.95 5.76
C ARG A 186 19.15 -9.98 6.41
N LEU A 187 18.76 -9.39 7.55
CA LEU A 187 19.56 -8.44 8.29
C LEU A 187 20.21 -9.11 9.51
N ASP A 188 21.53 -9.04 9.57
CA ASP A 188 22.31 -9.54 10.68
C ASP A 188 22.80 -8.36 11.54
N ARG A 189 22.39 -8.34 12.82
CA ARG A 189 22.66 -7.23 13.75
C ARG A 189 23.83 -7.53 14.68
N GLY A 190 24.86 -6.70 14.59
CA GLY A 190 25.88 -6.58 15.61
C GLY A 190 25.57 -5.45 16.62
N ARG A 191 26.50 -5.18 17.52
CA ARG A 191 26.31 -4.17 18.59
C ARG A 191 26.06 -2.75 18.02
N ASN A 192 26.86 -2.34 17.04
CA ASN A 192 26.80 -1.00 16.41
C ASN A 192 26.83 -1.09 14.88
N LYS A 193 26.47 -2.22 14.32
CA LYS A 193 26.50 -2.45 12.88
C LYS A 193 25.35 -3.38 12.48
N VAL A 194 24.76 -3.10 11.32
CA VAL A 194 23.85 -3.99 10.62
C VAL A 194 24.46 -4.34 9.27
N THR A 195 24.38 -5.59 8.88
CA THR A 195 24.74 -6.07 7.56
C THR A 195 23.57 -6.81 6.94
N GLY A 196 23.53 -6.93 5.63
CA GLY A 196 22.49 -7.64 4.90
C GLY A 196 23.04 -8.71 3.99
N THR A 197 22.27 -9.79 3.85
CA THR A 197 22.54 -10.87 2.90
C THR A 197 21.29 -11.10 2.07
N THR A 198 21.38 -11.00 0.75
CA THR A 198 20.27 -11.35 -0.16
C THR A 198 19.94 -12.84 0.00
N VAL A 199 18.68 -13.16 0.24
CA VAL A 199 18.21 -14.52 0.44
C VAL A 199 17.21 -14.96 -0.62
N ARG A 200 16.51 -14.03 -1.27
CA ARG A 200 15.52 -14.34 -2.31
C ARG A 200 15.29 -13.14 -3.22
N ASN A 201 14.95 -13.39 -4.47
CA ASN A 201 14.46 -12.39 -5.41
C ASN A 201 13.05 -12.74 -5.83
N LEU A 202 12.18 -11.73 -5.81
CA LEU A 202 10.78 -11.77 -6.25
C LEU A 202 10.61 -10.76 -7.38
N ARG A 203 9.47 -10.80 -8.07
CA ARG A 203 9.20 -9.82 -9.11
C ARG A 203 7.70 -9.64 -9.34
N VAL A 204 7.32 -8.39 -9.62
CA VAL A 204 6.06 -8.02 -10.27
C VAL A 204 6.36 -7.52 -11.69
N PRO A 205 5.38 -7.50 -12.61
CA PRO A 205 5.63 -7.22 -14.02
C PRO A 205 6.16 -5.82 -14.35
N SER A 206 5.78 -4.81 -13.58
CA SER A 206 6.12 -3.40 -13.86
C SER A 206 6.47 -2.62 -12.58
N GLN A 207 6.53 -1.31 -12.69
CA GLN A 207 6.89 -0.40 -11.61
C GLN A 207 6.10 -0.69 -10.33
N ALA A 208 6.83 -0.78 -9.22
CA ALA A 208 6.27 -1.05 -7.90
C ALA A 208 6.99 -0.21 -6.85
N GLU A 209 6.26 0.20 -5.83
CA GLU A 209 6.84 0.97 -4.74
C GLU A 209 6.39 0.48 -3.37
N GLY A 210 5.15 0.77 -2.98
CA GLY A 210 4.64 0.47 -1.65
C GLY A 210 4.72 -1.00 -1.29
N CYS A 211 5.20 -1.30 -0.08
CA CYS A 211 5.09 -2.66 0.45
C CYS A 211 4.85 -2.68 1.95
N VAL A 212 4.25 -3.77 2.44
CA VAL A 212 4.08 -4.01 3.88
C VAL A 212 4.01 -5.50 4.17
N VAL A 213 4.50 -5.92 5.33
CA VAL A 213 4.47 -7.33 5.74
C VAL A 213 3.57 -7.54 6.96
N ASP A 214 2.60 -8.44 6.83
CA ASP A 214 1.91 -8.96 7.99
C ASP A 214 2.75 -10.08 8.64
N ASN A 215 3.46 -9.72 9.70
CA ASN A 215 4.33 -10.64 10.43
C ASN A 215 3.58 -11.84 11.05
N ARG A 216 2.27 -11.70 11.34
CA ARG A 216 1.42 -12.74 11.93
C ARG A 216 1.18 -13.89 10.96
N THR A 217 0.88 -13.55 9.71
CA THR A 217 0.57 -14.48 8.63
C THR A 217 1.77 -14.72 7.70
N ARG A 218 2.85 -13.94 7.86
CA ARG A 218 4.03 -13.95 7.00
C ARG A 218 3.67 -13.64 5.55
N THR A 219 2.81 -12.67 5.37
CA THR A 219 2.32 -12.24 4.06
C THR A 219 2.94 -10.91 3.69
N LEU A 220 3.62 -10.85 2.54
CA LEU A 220 4.11 -9.62 1.93
C LEU A 220 3.07 -9.12 0.92
N TYR A 221 2.69 -7.86 1.05
CA TYR A 221 1.88 -7.11 0.10
C TYR A 221 2.78 -6.12 -0.63
N VAL A 222 2.64 -6.01 -1.95
CA VAL A 222 3.42 -5.09 -2.79
C VAL A 222 2.48 -4.40 -3.77
N GLY A 223 2.53 -3.08 -3.82
CA GLY A 223 1.84 -2.25 -4.80
C GLY A 223 2.60 -2.25 -6.13
N GLU A 224 1.96 -2.72 -7.20
CA GLU A 224 2.36 -2.48 -8.58
C GLU A 224 1.50 -1.33 -9.10
N GLU A 225 2.10 -0.18 -9.40
CA GLU A 225 1.40 1.10 -9.56
C GLU A 225 0.18 1.02 -10.49
N ARG A 226 0.32 0.38 -11.65
CA ARG A 226 -0.76 0.30 -12.63
C ARG A 226 -1.65 -0.93 -12.50
N ALA A 227 -1.24 -1.92 -11.74
CA ALA A 227 -1.92 -3.22 -11.72
C ALA A 227 -2.70 -3.47 -10.44
N GLY A 228 -2.19 -3.04 -9.27
CA GLY A 228 -2.82 -3.30 -7.99
C GLY A 228 -1.88 -3.92 -6.96
N VAL A 229 -2.43 -4.69 -6.02
CA VAL A 229 -1.66 -5.26 -4.92
C VAL A 229 -1.36 -6.74 -5.14
N TRP A 230 -0.09 -7.08 -5.13
CA TRP A 230 0.44 -8.44 -5.16
C TRP A 230 0.63 -9.00 -3.76
N VAL A 231 0.48 -10.32 -3.65
CA VAL A 231 0.66 -11.07 -2.40
C VAL A 231 1.70 -12.16 -2.60
N PHE A 232 2.67 -12.20 -1.69
CA PHE A 232 3.72 -13.21 -1.63
C PHE A 232 3.79 -13.81 -0.22
N ASP A 233 4.27 -15.04 -0.11
CA ASP A 233 4.73 -15.57 1.17
C ASP A 233 6.09 -14.91 1.51
N ALA A 234 6.18 -14.27 2.67
CA ALA A 234 7.37 -13.53 3.08
C ALA A 234 8.51 -14.44 3.58
N ARG A 235 8.28 -15.75 3.78
CA ARG A 235 9.33 -16.66 4.24
C ARG A 235 10.45 -16.77 3.21
N PRO A 236 11.72 -16.78 3.63
CA PRO A 236 12.87 -16.76 2.69
C PRO A 236 13.00 -18.04 1.86
N ASP A 237 12.44 -19.15 2.33
CA ASP A 237 12.41 -20.46 1.69
C ASP A 237 11.14 -20.76 0.88
N ALA A 238 10.21 -19.81 0.85
CA ALA A 238 8.96 -19.95 0.09
C ALA A 238 9.18 -19.76 -1.42
N PRO A 239 8.25 -20.22 -2.27
CA PRO A 239 8.25 -19.95 -3.71
C PRO A 239 8.30 -18.46 -4.03
N SER A 240 8.96 -18.10 -5.15
CA SER A 240 9.11 -16.69 -5.56
C SER A 240 7.91 -16.16 -6.34
N GLU A 241 6.93 -16.99 -6.62
CA GLU A 241 5.71 -16.63 -7.33
C GLU A 241 4.74 -15.91 -6.40
N GLY A 242 4.28 -14.75 -6.85
CA GLY A 242 3.20 -13.99 -6.23
C GLY A 242 1.91 -14.09 -7.02
N ARG A 243 0.82 -13.61 -6.43
CA ARG A 243 -0.46 -13.43 -7.14
C ARG A 243 -0.94 -11.99 -7.02
N LEU A 244 -1.47 -11.43 -8.10
CA LEU A 244 -2.22 -10.18 -8.07
C LEU A 244 -3.54 -10.42 -7.35
N ALA A 245 -3.63 -9.94 -6.10
CA ALA A 245 -4.75 -10.22 -5.20
C ALA A 245 -5.82 -9.13 -5.24
N ILE A 246 -5.42 -7.88 -5.42
CA ILE A 246 -6.31 -6.72 -5.59
C ILE A 246 -5.94 -6.07 -6.92
N ARG A 247 -6.92 -5.89 -7.78
CA ARG A 247 -6.71 -5.19 -9.06
C ARG A 247 -7.02 -3.71 -8.91
N ALA A 248 -6.21 -2.87 -9.54
CA ALA A 248 -6.57 -1.49 -9.77
C ALA A 248 -7.68 -1.46 -10.84
N ASP A 249 -8.91 -1.37 -10.38
CA ASP A 249 -10.13 -1.48 -11.21
C ASP A 249 -10.65 -0.10 -11.66
N GLY A 250 -9.99 0.97 -11.25
CA GLY A 250 -10.40 2.35 -11.53
C GLY A 250 -11.65 2.81 -10.75
N VAL A 251 -12.13 2.01 -9.80
CA VAL A 251 -13.31 2.29 -8.98
C VAL A 251 -13.00 2.18 -7.49
N GLN A 252 -12.66 0.98 -7.01
CA GLN A 252 -12.25 0.77 -5.63
C GLN A 252 -10.78 1.14 -5.41
N LEU A 253 -9.95 0.93 -6.42
CA LEU A 253 -8.54 1.28 -6.42
C LEU A 253 -8.18 1.90 -7.76
N VAL A 254 -7.83 3.18 -7.74
CA VAL A 254 -7.46 3.95 -8.94
C VAL A 254 -5.93 4.04 -9.03
N PRO A 255 -5.32 3.67 -10.15
CA PRO A 255 -3.86 3.84 -10.34
C PRO A 255 -3.45 5.34 -10.24
N ASP A 256 -2.24 5.65 -9.74
CA ASP A 256 -1.23 4.70 -9.37
C ASP A 256 -1.51 4.12 -7.97
N VAL A 257 -1.04 2.89 -7.74
CA VAL A 257 -1.17 2.17 -6.46
C VAL A 257 0.14 2.30 -5.71
N GLU A 258 0.12 3.10 -4.65
CA GLU A 258 1.32 3.53 -3.93
C GLU A 258 1.43 2.90 -2.53
N GLY A 259 1.64 3.69 -1.51
CA GLY A 259 1.87 3.25 -0.15
C GLY A 259 0.86 2.25 0.39
N LEU A 260 1.34 1.30 1.20
CA LEU A 260 0.56 0.24 1.83
C LEU A 260 0.75 0.26 3.34
N ALA A 261 -0.33 0.16 4.11
CA ALA A 261 -0.26 0.09 5.56
C ALA A 261 -1.23 -0.96 6.13
N LEU A 262 -0.89 -1.51 7.30
CA LEU A 262 -1.69 -2.53 7.97
C LEU A 262 -2.24 -2.04 9.30
N ALA A 263 -3.50 -2.37 9.58
CA ALA A 263 -4.10 -2.30 10.91
C ALA A 263 -4.49 -3.72 11.34
N PRO A 264 -3.60 -4.46 12.02
CA PRO A 264 -3.83 -5.85 12.38
C PRO A 264 -4.86 -6.00 13.50
N GLU A 265 -5.78 -6.97 13.38
CA GLU A 265 -6.76 -7.36 14.40
C GLU A 265 -6.69 -8.87 14.66
N GLY A 266 -6.52 -9.28 15.90
CA GLY A 266 -6.40 -10.70 16.26
C GLY A 266 -5.23 -11.41 15.57
N GLN A 267 -5.41 -12.66 15.15
CA GLN A 267 -4.33 -13.46 14.57
C GLN A 267 -4.15 -13.27 13.06
N THR A 268 -5.22 -13.01 12.32
CA THR A 268 -5.18 -12.92 10.84
C THR A 268 -6.02 -11.78 10.29
N GLY A 269 -6.96 -11.25 11.06
CA GLY A 269 -7.87 -10.20 10.65
C GLY A 269 -7.25 -8.81 10.69
N GLY A 270 -8.05 -7.80 10.36
CA GLY A 270 -7.64 -6.40 10.34
C GLY A 270 -7.89 -5.74 8.99
N TRP A 271 -7.09 -4.75 8.68
CA TRP A 271 -7.24 -3.92 7.50
C TRP A 271 -5.92 -3.77 6.76
N LEU A 272 -6.00 -3.85 5.45
CA LEU A 272 -5.00 -3.33 4.53
C LEU A 272 -5.51 -1.99 4.00
N VAL A 273 -4.72 -0.95 4.15
CA VAL A 273 -4.95 0.38 3.57
C VAL A 273 -4.00 0.56 2.41
N VAL A 274 -4.52 1.04 1.29
CA VAL A 274 -3.78 1.21 0.03
C VAL A 274 -3.95 2.64 -0.45
N SER A 275 -2.87 3.34 -0.74
CA SER A 275 -2.94 4.64 -1.39
C SER A 275 -3.42 4.47 -2.84
N SER A 276 -4.50 5.14 -3.17
CA SER A 276 -5.12 5.26 -4.50
C SER A 276 -4.78 6.65 -5.00
N GLN A 277 -3.51 6.84 -5.43
CA GLN A 277 -2.96 8.16 -5.72
C GLN A 277 -3.74 8.86 -6.84
N GLY A 278 -4.12 8.12 -7.89
CA GLY A 278 -4.79 8.68 -9.05
C GLY A 278 -6.14 9.37 -8.80
N ASP A 279 -6.72 9.24 -7.59
CA ASP A 279 -7.92 9.97 -7.19
C ASP A 279 -7.85 10.51 -5.75
N ASN A 280 -6.65 10.66 -5.21
CA ASN A 280 -6.38 11.25 -3.90
C ASN A 280 -7.20 10.61 -2.77
N ALA A 281 -7.23 9.27 -2.74
CA ALA A 281 -8.01 8.50 -1.78
C ALA A 281 -7.22 7.31 -1.23
N TYR A 282 -7.76 6.68 -0.21
CA TYR A 282 -7.21 5.49 0.41
C TYR A 282 -8.27 4.39 0.40
N ALA A 283 -7.95 3.26 -0.21
CA ALA A 283 -8.83 2.10 -0.28
C ALA A 283 -8.59 1.17 0.91
N LEU A 284 -9.66 0.67 1.53
CA LEU A 284 -9.61 -0.26 2.64
C LEU A 284 -10.05 -1.66 2.20
N TYR A 285 -9.32 -2.64 2.66
CA TYR A 285 -9.62 -4.05 2.43
C TYR A 285 -9.58 -4.83 3.75
N ARG A 286 -10.57 -5.70 3.96
CA ARG A 286 -10.61 -6.58 5.13
C ARG A 286 -9.67 -7.77 4.97
N LEU A 287 -8.85 -8.00 5.99
CA LEU A 287 -7.98 -9.17 6.08
C LEU A 287 -8.76 -10.35 6.74
N PRO A 288 -8.42 -11.59 6.36
CA PRO A 288 -7.43 -12.01 5.37
C PRO A 288 -7.95 -12.09 3.92
N GLU A 289 -9.26 -11.94 3.68
CA GLU A 289 -9.93 -12.20 2.39
C GLU A 289 -9.64 -11.12 1.34
N LEU A 290 -9.14 -9.95 1.76
CA LEU A 290 -8.92 -8.77 0.94
C LEU A 290 -10.23 -8.25 0.30
N ALA A 291 -11.35 -8.43 0.98
CA ALA A 291 -12.62 -7.90 0.54
C ALA A 291 -12.65 -6.37 0.64
N PRO A 292 -13.12 -5.66 -0.41
CA PRO A 292 -13.30 -4.20 -0.35
C PRO A 292 -14.17 -3.81 0.85
N ALA A 293 -13.76 -2.77 1.59
CA ALA A 293 -14.43 -2.41 2.85
C ALA A 293 -14.60 -0.90 3.05
N GLY A 294 -14.48 -0.15 1.97
CA GLY A 294 -14.69 1.29 1.94
C GLY A 294 -13.49 2.06 1.42
N ARG A 295 -13.66 3.37 1.33
CA ARG A 295 -12.64 4.32 0.88
C ARG A 295 -12.76 5.60 1.70
N PHE A 296 -11.64 6.25 1.93
CA PHE A 296 -11.63 7.59 2.50
C PHE A 296 -10.61 8.49 1.81
N ARG A 297 -10.75 9.79 2.03
CA ARG A 297 -9.75 10.79 1.70
C ARG A 297 -9.54 11.72 2.88
N ILE A 298 -8.34 12.26 3.00
CA ILE A 298 -8.07 13.36 3.94
C ILE A 298 -8.35 14.65 3.18
N SER A 299 -9.31 15.45 3.67
CA SER A 299 -9.68 16.71 3.02
C SER A 299 -10.43 17.62 3.96
N GLY A 300 -10.31 18.92 3.73
CA GLY A 300 -10.98 19.96 4.50
C GLY A 300 -10.34 20.24 5.86
N GLY A 301 -11.02 21.07 6.66
CA GLY A 301 -10.46 21.58 7.91
C GLY A 301 -9.34 22.60 7.68
N GLU A 302 -8.67 22.98 8.76
CA GLU A 302 -7.61 24.01 8.73
C GLU A 302 -6.30 23.53 8.10
N LEU A 303 -6.09 22.20 8.05
CA LEU A 303 -4.85 21.59 7.58
C LEU A 303 -4.90 21.16 6.11
N GLY A 304 -6.05 21.32 5.45
CA GLY A 304 -6.21 21.00 4.04
C GLY A 304 -6.36 19.51 3.73
N SER A 305 -6.06 19.15 2.49
CA SER A 305 -6.15 17.78 1.94
C SER A 305 -4.78 17.11 1.88
N THR A 306 -4.78 15.85 1.48
CA THR A 306 -3.61 15.16 0.92
C THR A 306 -3.85 14.93 -0.57
N GLU A 307 -2.86 15.25 -1.35
CA GLU A 307 -2.87 15.13 -2.80
C GLU A 307 -1.66 14.29 -3.24
N GLU A 308 -1.81 13.52 -4.32
CA GLU A 308 -0.71 12.77 -4.94
C GLU A 308 0.11 11.96 -3.90
N THR A 309 -0.58 11.23 -3.01
CA THR A 309 0.05 10.54 -1.89
C THR A 309 0.86 9.33 -2.34
N ASP A 310 2.17 9.40 -2.18
CA ASP A 310 3.10 8.26 -2.33
C ASP A 310 3.01 7.35 -1.08
N GLY A 311 3.67 7.71 0.00
CA GLY A 311 3.80 6.90 1.18
C GLY A 311 2.72 7.10 2.25
N ILE A 312 2.36 6.02 2.92
CA ILE A 312 1.46 6.03 4.09
C ILE A 312 2.00 5.14 5.21
N ALA A 313 1.70 5.50 6.44
CA ALA A 313 1.95 4.65 7.60
C ALA A 313 0.73 4.56 8.50
N LEU A 314 0.59 3.42 9.19
CA LEU A 314 -0.46 3.22 10.19
C LEU A 314 0.10 2.42 11.36
N ALA A 315 -0.05 2.97 12.56
CA ALA A 315 0.28 2.27 13.79
C ALA A 315 -0.92 2.28 14.73
N LEU A 316 -1.29 1.09 15.21
CA LEU A 316 -2.34 0.93 16.21
C LEU A 316 -1.80 1.22 17.60
N GLY A 317 -2.67 1.67 18.48
CA GLY A 317 -2.35 2.03 19.84
C GLY A 317 -2.84 3.44 20.17
N ARG A 318 -2.60 3.85 21.40
CA ARG A 318 -2.96 5.19 21.85
C ARG A 318 -1.80 6.15 21.66
N PHE A 319 -1.99 7.19 20.84
CA PHE A 319 -1.04 8.28 20.64
C PHE A 319 -1.61 9.57 21.26
N GLY A 320 -1.79 9.58 22.58
CA GLY A 320 -2.41 10.67 23.32
C GLY A 320 -3.94 10.73 23.13
N ARG A 321 -4.52 11.92 23.34
CA ARG A 321 -5.96 12.13 23.20
C ARG A 321 -6.40 12.32 21.75
N THR A 322 -5.51 12.82 20.92
CA THR A 322 -5.80 13.15 19.52
C THR A 322 -5.96 11.90 18.65
N TYR A 323 -5.19 10.84 18.95
CA TYR A 323 -5.19 9.59 18.21
C TYR A 323 -5.40 8.40 19.16
N PRO A 324 -6.62 8.18 19.65
CA PRO A 324 -6.87 7.25 20.77
C PRO A 324 -6.74 5.77 20.41
N GLU A 325 -6.95 5.38 19.15
CA GLU A 325 -6.95 3.98 18.68
C GLU A 325 -5.88 3.70 17.62
N GLY A 326 -5.18 4.72 17.15
CA GLY A 326 -4.15 4.60 16.13
C GLY A 326 -3.90 5.90 15.40
N LEU A 327 -2.73 5.97 14.83
CA LEU A 327 -2.25 7.09 14.02
C LEU A 327 -2.06 6.63 12.58
N PHE A 328 -2.78 7.27 11.66
CA PHE A 328 -2.56 7.18 10.22
C PHE A 328 -1.82 8.42 9.75
N ILE A 329 -0.80 8.22 8.93
CA ILE A 329 -0.01 9.29 8.32
C ILE A 329 -0.01 9.09 6.81
N ALA A 330 -0.17 10.19 6.08
CA ALA A 330 -0.09 10.21 4.62
C ALA A 330 0.82 11.36 4.17
N GLN A 331 1.65 11.09 3.20
CA GLN A 331 2.40 12.13 2.49
C GLN A 331 1.40 13.03 1.73
N ASP A 332 1.68 14.33 1.72
CA ASP A 332 0.94 15.34 0.98
C ASP A 332 1.82 15.91 -0.14
N GLY A 333 1.50 15.52 -1.36
CA GLY A 333 2.24 15.88 -2.57
C GLY A 333 1.99 17.31 -3.04
N ASP A 334 0.90 17.97 -2.59
CA ASP A 334 0.61 19.36 -2.89
C ASP A 334 0.32 20.17 -1.62
N ASN A 335 1.36 20.64 -0.96
CA ASN A 335 1.28 21.50 0.21
C ASN A 335 1.62 22.98 -0.10
N ALA A 336 1.41 23.41 -1.35
CA ALA A 336 1.74 24.77 -1.79
C ALA A 336 1.06 25.86 -0.92
N PRO A 337 1.73 26.98 -0.60
CA PRO A 337 3.05 27.40 -1.11
C PRO A 337 4.26 26.85 -0.33
N ALA A 338 4.03 26.03 0.71
CA ALA A 338 5.11 25.37 1.44
C ALA A 338 5.62 24.13 0.70
N ALA A 339 6.79 23.62 1.08
CA ALA A 339 7.24 22.31 0.63
C ALA A 339 6.31 21.21 1.13
N GLN A 340 6.36 20.04 0.50
CA GLN A 340 5.59 18.86 0.88
C GLN A 340 5.79 18.45 2.34
N ASN A 341 4.81 17.79 2.92
CA ASN A 341 4.81 17.35 4.31
C ASN A 341 4.04 16.04 4.52
N PHE A 342 3.73 15.72 5.76
CA PHE A 342 2.90 14.57 6.12
C PHE A 342 1.70 15.03 6.95
N LYS A 343 0.50 14.59 6.59
CA LYS A 343 -0.73 14.81 7.35
C LYS A 343 -1.02 13.64 8.29
N LEU A 344 -1.49 13.94 9.48
CA LEU A 344 -1.77 12.99 10.55
C LEU A 344 -3.27 12.90 10.79
N ALA A 345 -3.84 11.70 10.68
CA ALA A 345 -5.26 11.45 10.89
C ALA A 345 -5.50 10.39 11.98
N SER A 346 -6.64 10.47 12.65
CA SER A 346 -7.05 9.50 13.65
C SER A 346 -7.62 8.25 12.98
N TRP A 347 -7.06 7.08 13.28
CA TRP A 347 -7.61 5.81 12.80
C TRP A 347 -9.05 5.58 13.27
N ALA A 348 -9.39 5.98 14.50
CA ALA A 348 -10.76 5.94 15.01
C ALA A 348 -11.73 6.77 14.16
N ASP A 349 -11.33 7.99 13.75
CA ASP A 349 -12.16 8.84 12.89
C ASP A 349 -12.34 8.23 11.51
N ILE A 350 -11.29 7.64 10.94
CA ILE A 350 -11.34 6.93 9.66
C ILE A 350 -12.34 5.78 9.73
N LEU A 351 -12.20 4.90 10.72
CA LEU A 351 -13.12 3.77 10.89
C LEU A 351 -14.57 4.20 11.14
N LYS A 352 -14.76 5.26 11.93
CA LYS A 352 -16.09 5.83 12.18
C LYS A 352 -16.73 6.35 10.88
N ALA A 353 -15.99 7.10 10.08
CA ALA A 353 -16.48 7.66 8.82
C ALA A 353 -16.81 6.54 7.81
N VAL A 354 -15.90 5.56 7.65
CA VAL A 354 -16.12 4.43 6.72
C VAL A 354 -17.36 3.61 7.13
N ARG A 355 -17.52 3.29 8.42
CA ARG A 355 -18.70 2.56 8.90
C ARG A 355 -20.01 3.33 8.69
N ALA A 356 -19.99 4.67 8.80
CA ALA A 356 -21.14 5.51 8.57
C ALA A 356 -21.50 5.66 7.08
N GLY A 357 -20.51 5.53 6.18
CA GLY A 357 -20.70 5.61 4.73
C GLY A 357 -20.96 4.26 4.05
N THR A 358 -20.92 3.15 4.81
CA THR A 358 -21.32 1.84 4.30
C THR A 358 -22.83 1.69 4.42
N PRO A 359 -23.59 1.45 3.32
CA PRO A 359 -25.04 1.35 3.31
C PRO A 359 -25.57 0.15 4.08
#